data_ce30370727f5e22c36e91d1be2d58fc4
#
_entry.id   ce30370727f5e22c36e91d1be2d58fc4
#
_cell.length_a   1.000
_cell.length_b   1.000
_cell.length_c   1.000
_cell.angle_alpha   90.00
_cell.angle_beta   90.00
_cell.angle_gamma   90.00
#
_symmetry.space_group_name_H-M   'P 1'
#
loop_
_entity.id
_entity.type
_entity.pdbx_description
1 polymer ?
#
loop_
_entity_poly.entity_id
_entity_poly.type
_entity_poly.pdbx_seq_one_letter_code
_entity_poly.pdbx_strand_id
1 'polypeptide(L)'
;GDIGTSSFYPPHHMTMGEGGAVYTDNPLLHKIIRSLRDWGRDCMCPSGKDNLCGHRFDKQYGELPLGYDHKYVYSHFGYNLKATDMQAAIGCAQLVKFPTFVERRRHNFDRLKAAIKDLEGYFILPEPCENANPSWFGFLLTCREGVDRNQIVSYLENKKIQTRMLFAGNLVKHPCFDEMRQTGDGYRVVGELNNTDRIMKDTFWIGVYPGM
;
A
#
# COMPACT_ATOMS: atom_id res chain seq x y z
N GLY A 1 11.06 -12.10 2.55
CA GLY A 1 10.54 -12.34 1.20
C GLY A 1 11.46 -11.79 0.13
N ASP A 2 11.20 -12.09 -1.11
CA ASP A 2 12.06 -11.70 -2.24
C ASP A 2 11.90 -10.23 -2.63
N ILE A 3 10.71 -9.66 -2.38
CA ILE A 3 10.36 -8.27 -2.67
C ILE A 3 9.58 -7.69 -1.52
N GLY A 4 9.96 -6.50 -1.07
CA GLY A 4 9.21 -5.67 -0.14
C GLY A 4 8.70 -4.39 -0.82
N THR A 5 7.59 -3.85 -0.35
CA THR A 5 7.03 -2.59 -0.84
C THR A 5 6.68 -1.66 0.31
N SER A 6 6.83 -0.35 0.09
CA SER A 6 6.33 0.69 0.99
C SER A 6 5.61 1.75 0.20
N SER A 7 4.55 2.29 0.77
CA SER A 7 3.82 3.42 0.22
C SER A 7 4.10 4.69 1.01
N PHE A 8 4.31 5.79 0.31
CA PHE A 8 4.46 7.13 0.87
C PHE A 8 3.28 8.04 0.49
N TYR A 9 2.11 7.42 0.35
CA TYR A 9 0.83 8.09 0.17
C TYR A 9 0.54 9.05 1.34
N PRO A 10 -0.14 10.20 1.13
CA PRO A 10 -0.30 11.26 2.14
C PRO A 10 -0.69 10.82 3.56
N PRO A 11 -1.68 9.93 3.78
CA PRO A 11 -2.10 9.54 5.12
C PRO A 11 -1.20 8.48 5.78
N HIS A 12 -0.19 7.95 5.10
CA HIS A 12 0.69 6.94 5.66
C HIS A 12 1.64 7.51 6.71
N HIS A 13 2.46 6.67 7.33
CA HIS A 13 3.34 7.05 8.46
C HIS A 13 4.33 8.15 8.11
N MET A 14 4.81 8.17 6.88
CA MET A 14 5.53 9.29 6.25
C MET A 14 5.02 9.46 4.82
N THR A 15 5.08 10.65 4.30
CA THR A 15 4.58 10.97 2.96
C THR A 15 5.64 11.59 2.06
N MET A 16 5.48 11.39 0.76
CA MET A 16 6.18 12.14 -0.30
C MET A 16 5.20 13.00 -1.12
N GLY A 17 3.97 13.25 -0.61
CA GLY A 17 2.84 13.72 -1.41
C GLY A 17 2.17 12.55 -2.13
N GLU A 18 2.86 11.96 -3.07
CA GLU A 18 2.63 10.63 -3.63
C GLU A 18 4.00 9.97 -3.81
N GLY A 19 4.08 8.66 -3.65
CA GLY A 19 5.32 7.92 -3.82
C GLY A 19 5.30 6.55 -3.16
N GLY A 20 6.37 5.82 -3.40
CA GLY A 20 6.57 4.50 -2.83
C GLY A 20 7.99 4.00 -3.07
N ALA A 21 8.29 2.85 -2.49
CA ALA A 21 9.55 2.16 -2.72
C ALA A 21 9.31 0.67 -2.87
N VAL A 22 10.15 0.05 -3.68
CA VAL A 22 10.23 -1.41 -3.84
C VAL A 22 11.63 -1.84 -3.48
N TYR A 23 11.75 -2.84 -2.61
CA TYR A 23 13.02 -3.32 -2.07
C TYR A 23 13.26 -4.76 -2.47
N THR A 24 14.50 -5.09 -2.85
CA THR A 24 14.94 -6.46 -3.07
C THR A 24 16.47 -6.54 -2.96
N ASP A 25 16.96 -7.64 -2.41
CA ASP A 25 18.39 -7.97 -2.41
C ASP A 25 18.80 -8.77 -3.64
N ASN A 26 17.86 -9.14 -4.50
CA ASN A 26 18.11 -9.89 -5.72
C ASN A 26 18.46 -8.92 -6.88
N PRO A 27 19.70 -8.95 -7.41
CA PRO A 27 20.13 -8.05 -8.48
C PRO A 27 19.31 -8.18 -9.77
N LEU A 28 18.83 -9.38 -10.10
CA LEU A 28 17.98 -9.60 -11.27
C LEU A 28 16.61 -8.94 -11.10
N LEU A 29 15.96 -9.15 -9.95
CA LEU A 29 14.68 -8.49 -9.64
C LEU A 29 14.84 -6.98 -9.61
N HIS A 30 15.90 -6.44 -9.04
CA HIS A 30 16.19 -5.01 -9.04
C HIS A 30 16.28 -4.45 -10.47
N LYS A 31 16.98 -5.16 -11.38
CA LYS A 31 17.07 -4.77 -12.79
C LYS A 31 15.68 -4.76 -13.46
N ILE A 32 14.88 -5.81 -13.26
CA ILE A 32 13.53 -5.93 -13.83
C ILE A 32 12.62 -4.80 -13.30
N ILE A 33 12.61 -4.56 -11.99
CA ILE A 33 11.81 -3.50 -11.35
C ILE A 33 12.17 -2.13 -11.93
N ARG A 34 13.45 -1.83 -12.09
CA ARG A 34 13.89 -0.55 -12.68
C ARG A 34 13.45 -0.40 -14.13
N SER A 35 13.52 -1.46 -14.92
CA SER A 35 13.02 -1.47 -16.30
C SER A 35 11.52 -1.19 -16.33
N LEU A 36 10.72 -1.93 -15.57
CA LEU A 36 9.27 -1.79 -15.52
C LEU A 36 8.82 -0.42 -14.97
N ARG A 37 9.56 0.16 -14.02
CA ARG A 37 9.33 1.52 -13.52
C ARG A 37 9.53 2.58 -14.59
N ASP A 38 10.41 2.32 -15.57
CA ASP A 38 10.84 3.23 -16.63
C ASP A 38 10.40 2.72 -18.01
N TRP A 39 9.09 2.53 -18.18
CA TRP A 39 8.37 2.09 -19.38
C TRP A 39 8.76 0.71 -19.96
N GLY A 40 9.50 -0.11 -19.23
CA GLY A 40 10.02 -1.38 -19.73
C GLY A 40 11.23 -1.23 -20.66
N ARG A 41 11.98 -0.13 -20.53
CA ARG A 41 13.19 0.13 -21.34
C ARG A 41 14.33 -0.82 -20.99
N ASP A 42 15.13 -1.13 -22.02
CA ASP A 42 16.36 -1.91 -21.87
C ASP A 42 17.48 -1.10 -21.19
N CYS A 43 17.53 0.20 -21.38
CA CYS A 43 18.56 1.09 -20.82
C CYS A 43 18.40 1.28 -19.32
N MET A 44 19.50 1.04 -18.57
CA MET A 44 19.60 1.18 -17.12
C MET A 44 20.40 2.42 -16.66
N CYS A 45 20.79 3.29 -17.57
CA CYS A 45 21.52 4.52 -17.22
C CYS A 45 20.63 5.42 -16.32
N PRO A 46 21.17 5.98 -15.23
CA PRO A 46 20.48 7.01 -14.45
C PRO A 46 20.16 8.25 -15.29
N SER A 47 19.18 9.03 -14.87
CA SER A 47 18.85 10.30 -15.51
C SER A 47 20.09 11.21 -15.64
N GLY A 48 20.24 11.85 -16.80
CA GLY A 48 21.40 12.69 -17.10
C GLY A 48 22.71 11.97 -17.39
N LYS A 49 22.70 10.63 -17.43
CA LYS A 49 23.86 9.81 -17.82
C LYS A 49 23.52 9.01 -19.08
N ASP A 50 24.47 8.90 -19.96
CA ASP A 50 24.36 8.12 -21.18
C ASP A 50 25.52 7.17 -21.35
N ASN A 51 25.28 6.05 -22.05
CA ASN A 51 26.28 5.08 -22.48
C ASN A 51 27.23 4.55 -21.37
N LEU A 52 26.74 4.45 -20.11
CA LEU A 52 27.53 3.90 -19.01
C LEU A 52 27.89 2.41 -19.21
N CYS A 53 27.10 1.70 -19.99
CA CYS A 53 27.34 0.29 -20.35
C CYS A 53 28.40 0.12 -21.47
N GLY A 54 28.70 1.17 -22.24
CA GLY A 54 29.58 1.11 -23.43
C GLY A 54 28.95 0.42 -24.65
N HIS A 55 27.66 0.06 -24.59
CA HIS A 55 26.94 -0.77 -25.57
C HIS A 55 25.69 -0.11 -26.15
N ARG A 56 25.73 1.21 -26.33
CA ARG A 56 24.56 1.98 -26.71
C ARG A 56 24.03 1.64 -28.11
N PHE A 57 24.95 1.32 -29.07
CA PHE A 57 24.65 1.20 -30.49
C PHE A 57 25.17 -0.08 -31.13
N ASP A 58 25.62 -1.08 -30.37
CA ASP A 58 26.33 -2.24 -30.89
C ASP A 58 25.52 -3.56 -30.88
N LYS A 59 24.24 -3.50 -30.53
CA LYS A 59 23.39 -4.66 -30.40
C LYS A 59 22.22 -4.67 -31.39
N GLN A 60 21.76 -5.88 -31.72
CA GLN A 60 20.52 -6.12 -32.42
C GLN A 60 19.39 -6.35 -31.41
N TYR A 61 18.26 -5.68 -31.58
CA TYR A 61 17.07 -5.83 -30.76
C TYR A 61 15.88 -6.21 -31.63
N GLY A 62 15.47 -7.48 -31.62
CA GLY A 62 14.38 -7.96 -32.43
C GLY A 62 14.51 -7.56 -33.91
N GLU A 63 13.48 -6.95 -34.46
CA GLU A 63 13.44 -6.47 -35.85
C GLU A 63 13.89 -5.03 -36.05
N LEU A 64 14.38 -4.36 -34.96
CA LEU A 64 14.88 -3.00 -35.07
C LEU A 64 16.15 -2.94 -35.92
N PRO A 65 16.48 -1.79 -36.54
CA PRO A 65 17.74 -1.63 -37.27
C PRO A 65 18.95 -1.94 -36.39
N LEU A 66 19.97 -2.60 -36.97
CA LEU A 66 21.23 -2.81 -36.26
C LEU A 66 21.82 -1.49 -35.76
N GLY A 67 22.26 -1.47 -34.50
CA GLY A 67 22.81 -0.25 -33.88
C GLY A 67 21.74 0.75 -33.44
N TYR A 68 20.48 0.34 -33.36
CA TYR A 68 19.44 1.20 -32.79
C TYR A 68 19.76 1.57 -31.35
N ASP A 69 19.53 2.83 -30.97
CA ASP A 69 19.85 3.32 -29.63
C ASP A 69 19.05 2.58 -28.56
N HIS A 70 19.72 1.71 -27.76
CA HIS A 70 19.06 0.89 -26.77
C HIS A 70 18.34 1.71 -25.68
N LYS A 71 18.65 2.98 -25.55
CA LYS A 71 17.93 3.90 -24.66
C LYS A 71 16.43 4.00 -25.01
N TYR A 72 16.08 3.75 -26.27
CA TYR A 72 14.71 3.80 -26.77
C TYR A 72 14.16 2.41 -27.13
N VAL A 73 14.84 1.35 -26.73
CA VAL A 73 14.33 -0.01 -26.90
C VAL A 73 13.43 -0.36 -25.72
N TYR A 74 12.20 -0.78 -26.02
CA TYR A 74 11.23 -1.23 -25.05
C TYR A 74 11.20 -2.75 -25.05
N SER A 75 11.89 -3.37 -24.10
CA SER A 75 11.98 -4.83 -23.99
C SER A 75 10.75 -5.44 -23.30
N HIS A 76 9.99 -4.62 -22.58
CA HIS A 76 8.77 -4.99 -21.87
C HIS A 76 7.75 -3.88 -21.90
N PHE A 77 6.48 -4.21 -21.63
CA PHE A 77 5.47 -3.21 -21.29
C PHE A 77 5.66 -2.81 -19.82
N GLY A 78 5.98 -1.57 -19.58
CA GLY A 78 6.19 -1.02 -18.25
C GLY A 78 5.39 0.25 -18.01
N TYR A 79 5.72 0.95 -16.91
CA TYR A 79 4.98 2.11 -16.40
C TYR A 79 5.90 3.32 -16.29
N ASN A 80 5.34 4.50 -16.16
CA ASN A 80 6.09 5.68 -15.72
C ASN A 80 5.83 5.91 -14.22
N LEU A 81 6.64 5.28 -13.38
CA LEU A 81 6.50 5.31 -11.91
C LEU A 81 7.68 5.98 -11.20
N LYS A 82 8.42 6.86 -11.90
CA LYS A 82 9.53 7.60 -11.29
C LYS A 82 8.99 8.70 -10.37
N ALA A 83 9.47 8.71 -9.12
CA ALA A 83 9.29 9.86 -8.24
C ALA A 83 10.17 11.02 -8.70
N THR A 84 9.72 12.24 -8.42
CA THR A 84 10.50 13.48 -8.65
C THR A 84 11.41 13.79 -7.47
N ASP A 85 12.44 14.61 -7.70
CA ASP A 85 13.34 15.08 -6.63
C ASP A 85 12.58 15.91 -5.58
N MET A 86 11.53 16.64 -5.96
CA MET A 86 10.67 17.37 -5.02
C MET A 86 9.93 16.42 -4.08
N GLN A 87 9.39 15.32 -4.59
CA GLN A 87 8.76 14.29 -3.78
C GLN A 87 9.79 13.61 -2.85
N ALA A 88 10.98 13.31 -3.36
CA ALA A 88 12.05 12.73 -2.58
C ALA A 88 12.51 13.68 -1.44
N ALA A 89 12.60 14.98 -1.69
CA ALA A 89 12.95 15.97 -0.67
C ALA A 89 11.92 16.03 0.47
N ILE A 90 10.61 15.94 0.15
CA ILE A 90 9.55 15.81 1.17
C ILE A 90 9.76 14.54 2.00
N GLY A 91 10.03 13.40 1.34
CA GLY A 91 10.30 12.13 2.00
C GLY A 91 11.49 12.21 2.97
N CYS A 92 12.59 12.83 2.56
CA CYS A 92 13.76 13.05 3.42
C CYS A 92 13.42 13.89 4.67
N ALA A 93 12.64 14.96 4.50
CA ALA A 93 12.20 15.79 5.61
C ALA A 93 11.24 15.05 6.57
N GLN A 94 10.41 14.16 6.05
CA GLN A 94 9.53 13.31 6.84
C GLN A 94 10.31 12.23 7.61
N LEU A 95 11.33 11.65 6.98
CA LEU A 95 12.13 10.57 7.58
C LEU A 95 12.79 11.01 8.89
N VAL A 96 13.23 12.27 8.99
CA VAL A 96 13.81 12.83 10.22
C VAL A 96 12.79 12.84 11.37
N LYS A 97 11.50 13.02 11.07
CA LYS A 97 10.41 13.08 12.05
C LYS A 97 9.81 11.69 12.36
N PHE A 98 10.13 10.71 11.55
CA PHE A 98 9.47 9.40 11.56
C PHE A 98 9.53 8.67 12.92
N PRO A 99 10.66 8.63 13.67
CA PRO A 99 10.70 8.00 14.99
C PRO A 99 9.65 8.57 15.95
N THR A 100 9.53 9.90 16.02
CA THR A 100 8.53 10.57 16.86
C THR A 100 7.10 10.25 16.41
N PHE A 101 6.85 10.13 15.12
CA PHE A 101 5.53 9.74 14.62
C PHE A 101 5.15 8.32 15.06
N VAL A 102 6.10 7.39 15.04
CA VAL A 102 5.89 6.01 15.51
C VAL A 102 5.55 5.98 16.99
N GLU A 103 6.32 6.67 17.84
CA GLU A 103 6.07 6.74 19.27
C GLU A 103 4.68 7.31 19.58
N ARG A 104 4.33 8.43 18.95
CA ARG A 104 3.02 9.08 19.17
C ARG A 104 1.85 8.21 18.72
N ARG A 105 1.97 7.53 17.59
CA ARG A 105 0.93 6.59 17.14
C ARG A 105 0.71 5.45 18.13
N ARG A 106 1.77 4.84 18.64
CA ARG A 106 1.69 3.80 19.67
C ARG A 106 1.02 4.33 20.94
N HIS A 107 1.49 5.46 21.45
CA HIS A 107 0.90 6.10 22.62
C HIS A 107 -0.60 6.39 22.42
N ASN A 108 -0.98 6.96 21.30
CA ASN A 108 -2.37 7.30 21.02
C ASN A 108 -3.24 6.05 20.88
N PHE A 109 -2.72 4.99 20.25
CA PHE A 109 -3.40 3.72 20.17
C PHE A 109 -3.66 3.11 21.55
N ASP A 110 -2.65 3.08 22.42
CA ASP A 110 -2.77 2.53 23.77
C ASP A 110 -3.78 3.32 24.61
N ARG A 111 -3.79 4.66 24.46
CA ARG A 111 -4.80 5.51 25.12
C ARG A 111 -6.22 5.20 24.63
N LEU A 112 -6.43 5.06 23.32
CA LEU A 112 -7.73 4.69 22.79
C LEU A 112 -8.17 3.32 23.31
N LYS A 113 -7.26 2.33 23.27
CA LYS A 113 -7.54 0.99 23.76
C LYS A 113 -7.96 0.98 25.24
N ALA A 114 -7.23 1.73 26.07
CA ALA A 114 -7.57 1.87 27.49
C ALA A 114 -8.93 2.55 27.71
N ALA A 115 -9.23 3.60 26.93
CA ALA A 115 -10.47 4.37 27.07
C ALA A 115 -11.73 3.59 26.68
N ILE A 116 -11.63 2.59 25.80
CA ILE A 116 -12.79 1.80 25.34
C ILE A 116 -12.77 0.36 25.81
N LYS A 117 -11.92 0.02 26.75
CA LYS A 117 -11.80 -1.34 27.29
C LYS A 117 -13.15 -1.89 27.79
N ASP A 118 -13.94 -1.06 28.44
CA ASP A 118 -15.25 -1.45 28.97
C ASP A 118 -16.29 -1.75 27.88
N LEU A 119 -15.97 -1.49 26.60
CA LEU A 119 -16.82 -1.77 25.45
C LEU A 119 -16.50 -3.12 24.76
N GLU A 120 -15.66 -3.97 25.35
CA GLU A 120 -15.34 -5.30 24.82
C GLU A 120 -16.58 -6.22 24.70
N GLY A 121 -17.66 -5.94 25.43
CA GLY A 121 -18.95 -6.61 25.25
C GLY A 121 -19.63 -6.30 23.91
N TYR A 122 -19.29 -5.19 23.28
CA TYR A 122 -19.86 -4.73 22.01
C TYR A 122 -18.90 -4.87 20.84
N PHE A 123 -17.59 -4.83 21.10
CA PHE A 123 -16.54 -4.86 20.06
C PHE A 123 -15.50 -5.93 20.34
N ILE A 124 -14.91 -6.43 19.25
CA ILE A 124 -13.62 -7.09 19.29
C ILE A 124 -12.58 -5.99 19.07
N LEU A 125 -11.72 -5.79 20.05
CA LEU A 125 -10.65 -4.80 20.02
C LEU A 125 -9.41 -5.35 19.29
N PRO A 126 -8.58 -4.48 18.66
CA PRO A 126 -7.38 -4.92 17.96
C PRO A 126 -6.29 -5.37 18.94
N GLU A 127 -5.68 -6.51 18.64
CA GLU A 127 -4.53 -7.07 19.34
C GLU A 127 -3.39 -7.28 18.37
N PRO A 128 -2.14 -6.96 18.75
CA PRO A 128 -0.98 -7.31 17.94
C PRO A 128 -0.78 -8.84 17.93
N CYS A 129 -0.26 -9.36 16.82
CA CYS A 129 0.22 -10.74 16.80
C CYS A 129 1.41 -10.88 17.77
N GLU A 130 1.65 -12.13 18.22
CA GLU A 130 2.81 -12.46 19.03
C GLU A 130 4.11 -11.96 18.36
N ASN A 131 5.00 -11.38 19.16
CA ASN A 131 6.26 -10.77 18.71
C ASN A 131 6.13 -9.58 17.73
N ALA A 132 4.93 -9.06 17.49
CA ALA A 132 4.73 -7.86 16.69
C ALA A 132 4.79 -6.59 17.57
N ASN A 133 5.39 -5.53 17.03
CA ASN A 133 5.41 -4.20 17.64
C ASN A 133 4.93 -3.16 16.62
N PRO A 134 3.63 -3.17 16.30
CA PRO A 134 3.08 -2.35 15.23
C PRO A 134 3.08 -0.84 15.58
N SER A 135 3.22 -0.03 14.56
CA SER A 135 2.84 1.38 14.59
C SER A 135 1.50 1.51 13.88
N TRP A 136 0.44 1.60 14.66
CA TRP A 136 -0.92 1.53 14.15
C TRP A 136 -1.30 2.72 13.28
N PHE A 137 -1.94 2.43 12.15
CA PHE A 137 -2.50 3.41 11.24
C PHE A 137 -3.94 3.80 11.61
N GLY A 138 -4.69 2.85 12.08
CA GLY A 138 -6.07 2.99 12.52
C GLY A 138 -6.37 2.08 13.70
N PHE A 139 -7.39 2.44 14.45
CA PHE A 139 -7.93 1.64 15.54
C PHE A 139 -9.15 0.89 15.03
N LEU A 140 -9.00 -0.42 14.81
CA LEU A 140 -10.04 -1.28 14.27
C LEU A 140 -11.05 -1.65 15.35
N LEU A 141 -12.32 -1.62 15.00
CA LEU A 141 -13.43 -2.04 15.83
C LEU A 141 -14.28 -3.01 15.02
N THR A 142 -14.37 -4.25 15.46
CA THR A 142 -15.28 -5.24 14.86
C THR A 142 -16.48 -5.43 15.76
N CYS A 143 -17.67 -5.08 15.28
CA CYS A 143 -18.91 -5.23 16.03
C CYS A 143 -19.17 -6.69 16.34
N ARG A 144 -19.63 -6.96 17.57
CA ARG A 144 -20.13 -8.29 17.95
C ARG A 144 -21.55 -8.51 17.42
N GLU A 145 -22.00 -9.73 17.49
CA GLU A 145 -23.35 -10.09 17.09
C GLU A 145 -24.39 -9.23 17.84
N GLY A 146 -25.41 -8.78 17.12
CA GLY A 146 -26.44 -7.88 17.66
C GLY A 146 -26.07 -6.39 17.71
N VAL A 147 -24.83 -6.02 17.36
CA VAL A 147 -24.37 -4.62 17.32
C VAL A 147 -24.41 -4.11 15.88
N ASP A 148 -25.17 -3.06 15.63
CA ASP A 148 -25.28 -2.45 14.30
C ASP A 148 -24.15 -1.47 14.03
N ARG A 149 -23.18 -1.91 13.21
CA ARG A 149 -22.05 -1.10 12.77
C ARG A 149 -22.49 0.21 12.11
N ASN A 150 -23.54 0.20 11.30
CA ASN A 150 -23.97 1.39 10.55
C ASN A 150 -24.50 2.48 11.48
N GLN A 151 -25.22 2.11 12.54
CA GLN A 151 -25.68 3.08 13.55
C GLN A 151 -24.51 3.71 14.27
N ILE A 152 -23.49 2.92 14.67
CA ILE A 152 -22.29 3.42 15.35
C ILE A 152 -21.51 4.36 14.46
N VAL A 153 -21.24 3.95 13.22
CA VAL A 153 -20.51 4.77 12.24
C VAL A 153 -21.25 6.10 12.02
N SER A 154 -22.55 6.07 11.80
CA SER A 154 -23.38 7.28 11.64
C SER A 154 -23.31 8.20 12.88
N TYR A 155 -23.34 7.62 14.07
CA TYR A 155 -23.20 8.37 15.32
C TYR A 155 -21.84 9.05 15.42
N LEU A 156 -20.74 8.34 15.15
CA LEU A 156 -19.38 8.87 15.21
C LEU A 156 -19.16 9.99 14.18
N GLU A 157 -19.60 9.79 12.94
CA GLU A 157 -19.51 10.81 11.88
C GLU A 157 -20.30 12.08 12.25
N ASN A 158 -21.47 11.96 12.85
CA ASN A 158 -22.25 13.08 13.38
C ASN A 158 -21.52 13.82 14.51
N LYS A 159 -20.67 13.11 15.28
CA LYS A 159 -19.81 13.68 16.31
C LYS A 159 -18.48 14.20 15.76
N LYS A 160 -18.30 14.25 14.44
CA LYS A 160 -17.07 14.71 13.76
C LYS A 160 -15.88 13.78 13.98
N ILE A 161 -16.12 12.53 14.30
CA ILE A 161 -15.12 11.47 14.35
C ILE A 161 -15.20 10.70 13.04
N GLN A 162 -14.23 10.89 12.16
CA GLN A 162 -14.19 10.21 10.86
C GLN A 162 -13.95 8.72 11.04
N THR A 163 -14.71 7.94 10.29
CA THR A 163 -14.60 6.49 10.24
C THR A 163 -14.23 6.02 8.83
N ARG A 164 -13.73 4.81 8.72
CA ARG A 164 -13.50 4.12 7.45
C ARG A 164 -13.89 2.64 7.61
N MET A 165 -14.41 2.06 6.54
CA MET A 165 -14.54 0.60 6.45
C MET A 165 -13.14 -0.01 6.35
N LEU A 166 -13.01 -1.31 6.65
CA LEU A 166 -11.72 -1.98 6.45
C LEU A 166 -11.49 -2.19 4.94
N PHE A 167 -11.15 -1.08 4.28
CA PHE A 167 -10.90 -0.95 2.85
C PHE A 167 -12.02 -1.58 1.99
N ALA A 168 -11.64 -2.40 1.01
CA ALA A 168 -12.59 -3.05 0.10
C ALA A 168 -13.34 -4.25 0.72
N GLY A 169 -12.92 -4.75 1.90
CA GLY A 169 -13.53 -5.95 2.47
C GLY A 169 -13.40 -7.15 1.53
N ASN A 170 -14.52 -7.75 1.13
CA ASN A 170 -14.53 -8.84 0.16
C ASN A 170 -14.52 -8.31 -1.27
N LEU A 171 -13.32 -8.20 -1.84
CA LEU A 171 -13.10 -7.60 -3.15
C LEU A 171 -13.90 -8.28 -4.27
N VAL A 172 -14.02 -9.62 -4.25
CA VAL A 172 -14.73 -10.36 -5.30
C VAL A 172 -16.25 -10.13 -5.31
N LYS A 173 -16.80 -9.44 -4.30
CA LYS A 173 -18.21 -9.01 -4.28
C LYS A 173 -18.42 -7.62 -4.88
N HIS A 174 -17.37 -6.92 -5.24
CA HIS A 174 -17.49 -5.59 -5.84
C HIS A 174 -17.99 -5.67 -7.30
N PRO A 175 -18.68 -4.61 -7.79
CA PRO A 175 -19.22 -4.57 -9.16
C PRO A 175 -18.18 -4.79 -10.25
N CYS A 176 -16.91 -4.40 -10.03
CA CYS A 176 -15.84 -4.64 -11.01
C CYS A 176 -15.58 -6.14 -11.29
N PHE A 177 -16.07 -7.04 -10.46
CA PHE A 177 -16.00 -8.50 -10.65
C PHE A 177 -17.29 -9.11 -11.20
N ASP A 178 -18.33 -8.31 -11.54
CA ASP A 178 -19.63 -8.85 -11.98
C ASP A 178 -19.50 -9.74 -13.21
N GLU A 179 -18.77 -9.28 -14.23
CA GLU A 179 -18.54 -10.05 -15.45
C GLU A 179 -17.73 -11.32 -15.15
N MET A 180 -16.67 -11.24 -14.38
CA MET A 180 -15.85 -12.40 -14.00
C MET A 180 -16.65 -13.41 -13.18
N ARG A 181 -17.56 -12.97 -12.31
CA ARG A 181 -18.45 -13.88 -11.57
C ARG A 181 -19.46 -14.57 -12.48
N GLN A 182 -19.94 -13.89 -13.53
CA GLN A 182 -20.87 -14.48 -14.51
C GLN A 182 -20.18 -15.51 -15.41
N THR A 183 -18.96 -15.24 -15.85
CA THR A 183 -18.18 -16.13 -16.72
C THR A 183 -17.45 -17.22 -15.96
N GLY A 184 -17.14 -17.01 -14.70
CA GLY A 184 -16.29 -17.89 -13.89
C GLY A 184 -14.79 -17.78 -14.19
N ASP A 185 -14.38 -16.83 -15.02
CA ASP A 185 -13.01 -16.64 -15.47
C ASP A 185 -12.33 -15.41 -14.79
N GLY A 186 -11.01 -15.38 -14.83
CA GLY A 186 -10.21 -14.22 -14.43
C GLY A 186 -9.87 -14.12 -12.94
N TYR A 187 -10.46 -14.97 -12.09
CA TYR A 187 -10.12 -15.02 -10.66
C TYR A 187 -10.29 -16.43 -10.08
N ARG A 188 -9.72 -16.64 -8.91
CA ARG A 188 -9.88 -17.89 -8.14
C ARG A 188 -10.11 -17.58 -6.66
N VAL A 189 -11.14 -18.18 -6.08
CA VAL A 189 -11.37 -18.19 -4.65
C VAL A 189 -10.84 -19.51 -4.06
N VAL A 190 -10.07 -19.43 -2.98
CA VAL A 190 -9.55 -20.58 -2.26
C VAL A 190 -10.25 -20.65 -0.91
N GLY A 191 -11.00 -21.73 -0.68
CA GLY A 191 -11.81 -21.93 0.52
C GLY A 191 -13.02 -21.00 0.60
N GLU A 192 -13.55 -20.85 1.79
CA GLU A 192 -14.68 -19.95 2.07
C GLU A 192 -14.20 -18.59 2.58
N LEU A 193 -14.89 -17.51 2.20
CA LEU A 193 -14.55 -16.14 2.58
C LEU A 193 -15.38 -15.61 3.77
N ASN A 194 -15.83 -16.50 4.66
CA ASN A 194 -16.72 -16.16 5.79
C ASN A 194 -16.12 -15.08 6.70
N ASN A 195 -14.83 -15.17 7.03
CA ASN A 195 -14.15 -14.16 7.85
C ASN A 195 -14.02 -12.83 7.11
N THR A 196 -13.75 -12.87 5.81
CA THR A 196 -13.66 -11.68 4.96
C THR A 196 -15.01 -10.98 4.86
N ASP A 197 -16.10 -11.74 4.70
CA ASP A 197 -17.48 -11.23 4.69
C ASP A 197 -17.87 -10.62 6.04
N ARG A 198 -17.52 -11.29 7.13
CA ARG A 198 -17.74 -10.76 8.47
C ARG A 198 -17.00 -9.44 8.69
N ILE A 199 -15.74 -9.37 8.33
CA ILE A 199 -14.95 -8.13 8.42
C ILE A 199 -15.59 -7.03 7.57
N MET A 200 -15.98 -7.32 6.35
CA MET A 200 -16.65 -6.37 5.46
C MET A 200 -17.95 -5.83 6.05
N LYS A 201 -18.72 -6.68 6.72
CA LYS A 201 -20.02 -6.33 7.32
C LYS A 201 -19.85 -5.57 8.64
N ASP A 202 -18.99 -6.06 9.53
CA ASP A 202 -19.03 -5.71 10.95
C ASP A 202 -17.84 -4.84 11.40
N THR A 203 -16.81 -4.61 10.54
CA THR A 203 -15.60 -3.89 10.93
C THR A 203 -15.56 -2.47 10.34
N PHE A 204 -15.11 -1.53 11.16
CA PHE A 204 -14.71 -0.18 10.77
C PHE A 204 -13.49 0.24 11.58
N TRP A 205 -12.88 1.37 11.23
CA TRP A 205 -11.78 1.92 12.01
C TRP A 205 -11.85 3.44 12.10
N ILE A 206 -11.26 3.97 13.16
CA ILE A 206 -10.97 5.39 13.35
C ILE A 206 -9.47 5.62 13.22
N GLY A 207 -9.07 6.80 12.74
CA GLY A 207 -7.66 7.11 12.51
C GLY A 207 -6.84 7.15 13.79
N VAL A 208 -5.61 6.65 13.71
CA VAL A 208 -4.58 6.87 14.73
C VAL A 208 -3.45 7.64 14.07
N TYR A 209 -3.18 8.87 14.53
CA TYR A 209 -2.16 9.72 13.93
C TYR A 209 -1.40 10.52 15.01
N PRO A 210 -0.19 11.03 14.67
CA PRO A 210 0.67 11.65 15.67
C PRO A 210 0.11 12.92 16.33
N GLY A 211 -0.82 13.59 15.68
CA GLY A 211 -1.41 14.86 16.14
C GLY A 211 -2.66 14.74 17.01
N MET A 212 -3.04 13.51 17.42
CA MET A 212 -4.15 13.29 18.35
C MET A 212 -3.83 13.79 19.73
#